data_b2ea84690c839aac8e6ae0840ffa9022
#
_entry.id   b2ea84690c839aac8e6ae0840ffa9022
#
_cell.length_a   1.000
_cell.length_b   1.000
_cell.length_c   1.000
_cell.angle_alpha   90.00
_cell.angle_beta   90.00
_cell.angle_gamma   90.00
#
_symmetry.space_group_name_H-M   'P 1'
#
loop_
_entity.id
_entity.type
_entity.pdbx_description
1 polymer ?
#
loop_
_entity_poly.entity_id
_entity_poly.type
_entity_poly.pdbx_seq_one_letter_code
_entity_poly.pdbx_strand_id
1 'polypeptide(L)'
;MLSLAACAQDPAHQGPYAPGLAKSGPTVDPLIVAHRLMDAGEYELAQTAYSRAAVTQGMTPDILAGLGSANLALGRLGTAERLLRRAIESEEATPETWNNLGVVLVEQGNFAEAEQFLRRAYALDNGESDAIRDNLRLALAKTENSNYTDLEEQDYKVVRRGSSDYLIRKIP
;
A
#
# COMPACT_ATOMS: atom_id res chain seq x y z
N MET A 1 42.40 36.68 -34.30
CA MET A 1 41.83 35.72 -33.38
C MET A 1 40.63 36.37 -32.70
N LEU A 2 39.39 36.02 -33.15
CA LEU A 2 38.15 36.50 -32.51
C LEU A 2 37.75 35.53 -31.42
N SER A 3 37.76 35.99 -30.19
CA SER A 3 37.22 35.27 -29.04
C SER A 3 35.69 35.44 -29.03
N LEU A 4 34.95 34.40 -29.31
CA LEU A 4 33.51 34.34 -29.08
C LEU A 4 33.29 34.14 -27.56
N ALA A 5 32.91 35.23 -26.87
CA ALA A 5 32.36 35.14 -25.53
C ALA A 5 30.93 34.63 -25.65
N ALA A 6 30.70 33.33 -25.37
CA ALA A 6 29.38 32.78 -25.20
C ALA A 6 28.79 33.32 -23.88
N CYS A 7 27.84 34.25 -23.98
CA CYS A 7 27.00 34.61 -22.84
C CYS A 7 26.17 33.39 -22.45
N ALA A 8 26.56 32.70 -21.39
CA ALA A 8 25.69 31.77 -20.70
C ALA A 8 24.55 32.59 -20.08
N GLN A 9 23.44 32.71 -20.79
CA GLN A 9 22.21 33.22 -20.21
C GLN A 9 21.66 32.11 -19.28
N ASP A 10 21.71 32.41 -18.00
CA ASP A 10 21.00 31.63 -16.97
C ASP A 10 19.48 31.70 -17.28
N PRO A 11 18.81 30.60 -17.57
CA PRO A 11 17.39 30.62 -17.90
C PRO A 11 16.50 30.72 -16.65
N ALA A 12 16.99 31.36 -15.58
CA ALA A 12 16.16 31.67 -14.43
C ALA A 12 15.13 32.71 -14.89
N HIS A 13 13.99 32.23 -15.34
CA HIS A 13 12.82 33.05 -15.65
C HIS A 13 12.36 33.73 -14.38
N GLN A 14 12.78 34.94 -14.19
CA GLN A 14 12.30 35.84 -13.16
C GLN A 14 11.01 36.51 -13.62
N GLY A 15 9.97 35.71 -13.86
CA GLY A 15 8.62 36.24 -13.93
C GLY A 15 8.07 36.44 -12.52
N PRO A 16 7.26 37.49 -12.26
CA PRO A 16 6.73 37.78 -10.94
C PRO A 16 5.84 36.64 -10.38
N TYR A 17 5.54 35.62 -11.17
CA TYR A 17 4.68 34.48 -10.81
C TYR A 17 5.38 33.11 -10.92
N ALA A 18 6.63 33.07 -11.36
CA ALA A 18 7.35 31.82 -11.39
C ALA A 18 8.11 31.66 -10.07
N PRO A 19 7.79 30.67 -9.22
CA PRO A 19 8.62 30.36 -8.07
C PRO A 19 10.02 30.02 -8.59
N GLY A 20 11.05 30.68 -8.05
CA GLY A 20 12.44 30.32 -8.35
C GLY A 20 12.69 28.85 -8.07
N LEU A 21 13.66 28.25 -8.78
CA LEU A 21 14.11 26.90 -8.47
C LEU A 21 14.39 26.82 -6.97
N ALA A 22 13.71 25.90 -6.31
CA ALA A 22 13.96 25.64 -4.90
C ALA A 22 15.45 25.33 -4.74
N LYS A 23 16.16 26.16 -3.95
CA LYS A 23 17.52 25.82 -3.54
C LYS A 23 17.44 24.44 -2.91
N SER A 24 18.33 23.54 -3.31
CA SER A 24 18.40 22.17 -2.77
C SER A 24 18.47 22.26 -1.23
N GLY A 25 17.30 22.14 -0.61
CA GLY A 25 17.17 21.92 0.83
C GLY A 25 17.41 20.46 1.15
N PRO A 26 17.47 20.08 2.43
CA PRO A 26 17.51 18.68 2.80
C PRO A 26 16.33 17.96 2.14
N THR A 27 16.62 16.96 1.33
CA THR A 27 15.58 16.15 0.67
C THR A 27 14.82 15.39 1.75
N VAL A 28 13.50 15.54 1.77
CA VAL A 28 12.66 14.71 2.65
C VAL A 28 12.81 13.26 2.22
N ASP A 29 12.96 12.35 3.19
CA ASP A 29 13.05 10.93 2.93
C ASP A 29 11.85 10.48 2.06
N PRO A 30 12.09 9.86 0.88
CA PRO A 30 11.02 9.39 0.01
C PRO A 30 10.05 8.41 0.70
N LEU A 31 10.52 7.65 1.70
CA LEU A 31 9.68 6.72 2.46
C LEU A 31 8.66 7.49 3.31
N ILE A 32 9.08 8.56 4.00
CA ILE A 32 8.16 9.43 4.75
C ILE A 32 7.12 10.06 3.81
N VAL A 33 7.55 10.49 2.62
CA VAL A 33 6.62 11.04 1.62
C VAL A 33 5.62 9.99 1.18
N ALA A 34 6.07 8.74 0.95
CA ALA A 34 5.22 7.64 0.54
C ALA A 34 4.13 7.33 1.58
N HIS A 35 4.48 7.24 2.85
CA HIS A 35 3.50 7.02 3.92
C HIS A 35 2.45 8.14 3.98
N ARG A 36 2.88 9.41 3.91
CA ARG A 36 1.94 10.55 3.91
C ARG A 36 1.00 10.54 2.71
N LEU A 37 1.48 10.12 1.54
CA LEU A 37 0.64 9.98 0.35
C LEU A 37 -0.35 8.82 0.49
N MET A 38 0.06 7.72 1.12
CA MET A 38 -0.85 6.64 1.49
C MET A 38 -1.95 7.15 2.44
N ASP A 39 -1.58 7.93 3.44
CA ASP A 39 -2.53 8.52 4.40
C ASP A 39 -3.51 9.48 3.74
N ALA A 40 -3.06 10.20 2.73
CA ALA A 40 -3.88 11.11 1.93
C ALA A 40 -4.76 10.39 0.90
N GLY A 41 -4.61 9.06 0.69
CA GLY A 41 -5.33 8.31 -0.34
C GLY A 41 -4.77 8.48 -1.76
N GLU A 42 -3.58 9.10 -1.89
CA GLU A 42 -2.90 9.36 -3.16
C GLU A 42 -2.04 8.16 -3.58
N TYR A 43 -2.69 7.05 -3.90
CA TYR A 43 -2.05 5.73 -4.02
C TYR A 43 -1.06 5.61 -5.18
N GLU A 44 -1.32 6.22 -6.34
CA GLU A 44 -0.37 6.26 -7.47
C GLU A 44 0.87 7.07 -7.13
N LEU A 45 0.69 8.19 -6.44
CA LEU A 45 1.81 9.02 -5.98
C LEU A 45 2.59 8.29 -4.89
N ALA A 46 1.91 7.62 -3.96
CA ALA A 46 2.53 6.79 -2.93
C ALA A 46 3.39 5.68 -3.55
N GLN A 47 2.86 4.95 -4.54
CA GLN A 47 3.61 3.93 -5.27
C GLN A 47 4.89 4.50 -5.90
N THR A 48 4.80 5.69 -6.48
CA THR A 48 5.97 6.38 -7.07
C THR A 48 6.99 6.75 -5.99
N ALA A 49 6.54 7.25 -4.84
CA ALA A 49 7.41 7.63 -3.73
C ALA A 49 8.08 6.41 -3.08
N TYR A 50 7.34 5.30 -2.86
CA TYR A 50 7.93 4.03 -2.42
C TYR A 50 8.97 3.49 -3.40
N SER A 51 8.71 3.59 -4.71
CA SER A 51 9.67 3.17 -5.72
C SER A 51 10.96 4.01 -5.67
N ARG A 52 10.86 5.29 -5.37
CA ARG A 52 12.04 6.15 -5.14
C ARG A 52 12.78 5.78 -3.85
N ALA A 53 12.05 5.49 -2.77
CA ALA A 53 12.64 4.98 -1.54
C ALA A 53 13.41 3.68 -1.78
N ALA A 54 12.84 2.75 -2.57
CA ALA A 54 13.49 1.50 -2.94
C ALA A 54 14.83 1.67 -3.67
N VAL A 55 14.99 2.73 -4.46
CA VAL A 55 16.26 3.02 -5.15
C VAL A 55 17.37 3.38 -4.16
N THR A 56 17.04 4.06 -3.07
CA THR A 56 18.02 4.55 -2.08
C THR A 56 18.23 3.60 -0.90
N GLN A 57 17.18 2.88 -0.49
CA GLN A 57 17.16 2.05 0.72
C GLN A 57 17.06 0.55 0.41
N GLY A 58 16.89 0.17 -0.88
CA GLY A 58 16.59 -1.20 -1.27
C GLY A 58 15.11 -1.56 -1.04
N MET A 59 14.74 -2.79 -1.38
CA MET A 59 13.38 -3.32 -1.20
C MET A 59 13.23 -3.85 0.23
N THR A 60 13.16 -2.95 1.19
CA THR A 60 12.95 -3.31 2.61
C THR A 60 11.55 -3.89 2.83
N PRO A 61 11.30 -4.63 3.93
CA PRO A 61 9.95 -5.15 4.26
C PRO A 61 8.89 -4.06 4.30
N ASP A 62 9.19 -2.90 4.86
CA ASP A 62 8.30 -1.74 4.93
C ASP A 62 7.95 -1.20 3.52
N ILE A 63 8.95 -1.05 2.65
CA ILE A 63 8.72 -0.62 1.26
C ILE A 63 7.91 -1.67 0.49
N LEU A 64 8.16 -2.96 0.69
CA LEU A 64 7.38 -4.04 0.08
C LEU A 64 5.93 -4.01 0.55
N ALA A 65 5.71 -3.85 1.86
CA ALA A 65 4.38 -3.73 2.45
C ALA A 65 3.63 -2.50 1.94
N GLY A 66 4.30 -1.34 1.91
CA GLY A 66 3.73 -0.09 1.40
C GLY A 66 3.34 -0.16 -0.08
N LEU A 67 4.23 -0.72 -0.93
CA LEU A 67 3.94 -0.96 -2.35
C LEU A 67 2.79 -1.96 -2.52
N GLY A 68 2.74 -3.01 -1.70
CA GLY A 68 1.65 -3.98 -1.67
C GLY A 68 0.32 -3.34 -1.33
N SER A 69 0.30 -2.54 -0.27
CA SER A 69 -0.90 -1.81 0.18
C SER A 69 -1.39 -0.78 -0.84
N ALA A 70 -0.48 -0.04 -1.48
CA ALA A 70 -0.84 0.89 -2.55
C ALA A 70 -1.46 0.15 -3.76
N ASN A 71 -0.91 -1.01 -4.15
CA ASN A 71 -1.47 -1.82 -5.22
C ASN A 71 -2.82 -2.45 -4.84
N LEU A 72 -3.04 -2.85 -3.59
CA LEU A 72 -4.33 -3.31 -3.09
C LEU A 72 -5.36 -2.19 -3.21
N ALA A 73 -5.05 -0.98 -2.77
CA ALA A 73 -5.94 0.18 -2.89
C ALA A 73 -6.31 0.52 -4.34
N LEU A 74 -5.39 0.26 -5.28
CA LEU A 74 -5.57 0.45 -6.72
C LEU A 74 -6.25 -0.75 -7.41
N GLY A 75 -6.67 -1.78 -6.67
CA GLY A 75 -7.29 -3.00 -7.22
C GLY A 75 -6.34 -3.89 -8.03
N ARG A 76 -5.03 -3.68 -7.93
CA ARG A 76 -4.00 -4.46 -8.65
C ARG A 76 -3.61 -5.70 -7.86
N LEU A 77 -4.59 -6.59 -7.63
CA LEU A 77 -4.52 -7.69 -6.67
C LEU A 77 -3.31 -8.61 -6.85
N GLY A 78 -3.00 -9.04 -8.08
CA GLY A 78 -1.86 -9.94 -8.33
C GLY A 78 -0.50 -9.30 -8.01
N THR A 79 -0.37 -7.97 -8.21
CA THR A 79 0.86 -7.25 -7.82
C THR A 79 0.92 -7.06 -6.32
N ALA A 80 -0.20 -6.72 -5.68
CA ALA A 80 -0.31 -6.58 -4.24
C ALA A 80 0.07 -7.89 -3.53
N GLU A 81 -0.50 -9.01 -3.95
CA GLU A 81 -0.19 -10.33 -3.41
C GLU A 81 1.30 -10.64 -3.46
N ARG A 82 1.91 -10.52 -4.64
CA ARG A 82 3.33 -10.83 -4.81
C ARG A 82 4.24 -9.99 -3.92
N LEU A 83 3.92 -8.71 -3.74
CA LEU A 83 4.69 -7.79 -2.89
C LEU A 83 4.49 -8.09 -1.40
N LEU A 84 3.23 -8.31 -0.98
CA LEU A 84 2.90 -8.61 0.41
C LEU A 84 3.45 -9.98 0.84
N ARG A 85 3.40 -11.01 -0.02
CA ARG A 85 4.05 -12.30 0.26
C ARG A 85 5.55 -12.15 0.54
N ARG A 86 6.24 -11.32 -0.24
CA ARG A 86 7.66 -11.02 0.02
C ARG A 86 7.86 -10.21 1.31
N ALA A 87 6.95 -9.32 1.63
CA ALA A 87 7.04 -8.53 2.85
C ALA A 87 6.93 -9.40 4.11
N ILE A 88 6.05 -10.42 4.09
CA ILE A 88 5.85 -11.33 5.22
C ILE A 88 6.96 -12.40 5.40
N GLU A 89 7.91 -12.49 4.48
CA GLU A 89 9.12 -13.32 4.67
C GLU A 89 10.03 -12.76 5.77
N SER A 90 9.85 -11.49 6.11
CA SER A 90 10.59 -10.84 7.21
C SER A 90 9.94 -11.13 8.56
N GLU A 91 10.79 -11.36 9.57
CA GLU A 91 10.34 -11.45 10.97
C GLU A 91 9.77 -10.12 11.49
N GLU A 92 10.10 -9.01 10.84
CA GLU A 92 9.60 -7.66 11.15
C GLU A 92 8.24 -7.36 10.52
N ALA A 93 7.62 -8.34 9.83
CA ALA A 93 6.31 -8.14 9.19
C ALA A 93 5.23 -7.82 10.24
N THR A 94 4.57 -6.69 10.03
CA THR A 94 3.56 -6.18 10.95
C THR A 94 2.22 -6.91 10.81
N PRO A 95 1.33 -6.87 11.83
CA PRO A 95 -0.03 -7.43 11.74
C PRO A 95 -0.79 -6.91 10.51
N GLU A 96 -0.61 -5.62 10.17
CA GLU A 96 -1.27 -4.98 9.02
C GLU A 96 -0.79 -5.59 7.69
N THR A 97 0.49 -5.95 7.58
CA THR A 97 1.03 -6.61 6.38
C THR A 97 0.38 -7.96 6.15
N TRP A 98 0.24 -8.76 7.20
CA TRP A 98 -0.46 -10.05 7.18
C TRP A 98 -1.95 -9.87 6.87
N ASN A 99 -2.59 -8.87 7.48
CA ASN A 99 -3.98 -8.53 7.21
C ASN A 99 -4.20 -8.15 5.74
N ASN A 100 -3.36 -7.28 5.19
CA ASN A 100 -3.51 -6.81 3.82
C ASN A 100 -3.32 -7.93 2.80
N LEU A 101 -2.43 -8.89 3.07
CA LEU A 101 -2.34 -10.11 2.26
C LEU A 101 -3.62 -10.94 2.35
N GLY A 102 -4.17 -11.12 3.55
CA GLY A 102 -5.44 -11.79 3.76
C GLY A 102 -6.59 -11.12 3.01
N VAL A 103 -6.65 -9.79 3.04
CA VAL A 103 -7.66 -9.01 2.29
C VAL A 103 -7.52 -9.22 0.79
N VAL A 104 -6.28 -9.19 0.24
CA VAL A 104 -6.04 -9.48 -1.18
C VAL A 104 -6.59 -10.86 -1.56
N LEU A 105 -6.35 -11.86 -0.73
CA LEU A 105 -6.79 -13.23 -1.00
C LEU A 105 -8.32 -13.38 -0.90
N VAL A 106 -8.98 -12.66 0.01
CA VAL A 106 -10.45 -12.60 0.05
C VAL A 106 -11.01 -12.00 -1.24
N GLU A 107 -10.42 -10.89 -1.72
CA GLU A 107 -10.81 -10.26 -2.99
C GLU A 107 -10.61 -11.16 -4.21
N GLN A 108 -9.65 -12.08 -4.14
CA GLN A 108 -9.41 -13.10 -5.17
C GLN A 108 -10.28 -14.35 -5.03
N GLY A 109 -11.08 -14.44 -3.95
CA GLY A 109 -11.89 -15.63 -3.65
C GLY A 109 -11.15 -16.79 -2.98
N ASN A 110 -9.89 -16.58 -2.59
CA ASN A 110 -9.04 -17.59 -1.95
C ASN A 110 -9.26 -17.63 -0.43
N PHE A 111 -10.51 -17.88 -0.01
CA PHE A 111 -10.94 -17.70 1.38
C PHE A 111 -10.21 -18.58 2.39
N ALA A 112 -9.94 -19.83 2.05
CA ALA A 112 -9.25 -20.75 2.97
C ALA A 112 -7.79 -20.34 3.25
N GLU A 113 -7.11 -19.78 2.24
CA GLU A 113 -5.77 -19.24 2.42
C GLU A 113 -5.81 -17.89 3.14
N ALA A 114 -6.77 -17.02 2.79
CA ALA A 114 -6.99 -15.74 3.47
C ALA A 114 -7.18 -15.91 4.97
N GLU A 115 -7.97 -16.91 5.38
CA GLU A 115 -8.20 -17.24 6.78
C GLU A 115 -6.90 -17.49 7.54
N GLN A 116 -5.94 -18.22 6.94
CA GLN A 116 -4.67 -18.53 7.59
C GLN A 116 -3.85 -17.26 7.87
N PHE A 117 -3.77 -16.35 6.89
CA PHE A 117 -3.05 -15.10 7.03
C PHE A 117 -3.73 -14.14 8.00
N LEU A 118 -5.07 -14.05 7.96
CA LEU A 118 -5.84 -13.23 8.90
C LEU A 118 -5.78 -13.74 10.34
N ARG A 119 -5.75 -15.07 10.54
CA ARG A 119 -5.49 -15.65 11.87
C ARG A 119 -4.10 -15.25 12.39
N ARG A 120 -3.11 -15.23 11.51
CA ARG A 120 -1.76 -14.80 11.89
C ARG A 120 -1.74 -13.32 12.23
N ALA A 121 -2.37 -12.46 11.43
CA ALA A 121 -2.53 -11.04 11.71
C ALA A 121 -3.18 -10.80 13.07
N TYR A 122 -4.31 -11.48 13.33
CA TYR A 122 -5.04 -11.38 14.60
C TYR A 122 -4.20 -11.81 15.82
N ALA A 123 -3.42 -12.89 15.67
CA ALA A 123 -2.55 -13.35 16.73
C ALA A 123 -1.40 -12.39 17.04
N LEU A 124 -0.83 -11.74 16.02
CA LEU A 124 0.24 -10.75 16.18
C LEU A 124 -0.26 -9.43 16.77
N ASP A 125 -1.50 -9.06 16.46
CA ASP A 125 -2.18 -7.86 16.93
C ASP A 125 -2.79 -8.03 18.34
N ASN A 126 -2.76 -9.23 18.91
CA ASN A 126 -3.45 -9.59 20.17
C ASN A 126 -4.97 -9.31 20.13
N GLY A 127 -5.55 -9.19 18.94
CA GLY A 127 -6.98 -8.93 18.74
C GLY A 127 -7.41 -7.48 19.02
N GLU A 128 -6.48 -6.53 19.07
CA GLU A 128 -6.76 -5.13 19.36
C GLU A 128 -7.44 -4.41 18.18
N SER A 129 -7.08 -4.75 16.94
CA SER A 129 -7.65 -4.13 15.75
C SER A 129 -9.02 -4.71 15.39
N ASP A 130 -10.05 -3.86 15.41
CA ASP A 130 -11.38 -4.21 14.91
C ASP A 130 -11.36 -4.60 13.43
N ALA A 131 -10.52 -3.95 12.62
CA ALA A 131 -10.42 -4.23 11.20
C ALA A 131 -9.90 -5.65 10.93
N ILE A 132 -8.82 -6.05 11.61
CA ILE A 132 -8.25 -7.40 11.49
C ILE A 132 -9.26 -8.46 11.94
N ARG A 133 -9.94 -8.20 13.06
CA ARG A 133 -10.98 -9.11 13.58
C ARG A 133 -12.15 -9.28 12.62
N ASP A 134 -12.62 -8.20 12.03
CA ASP A 134 -13.77 -8.22 11.12
C ASP A 134 -13.40 -8.89 9.78
N ASN A 135 -12.18 -8.67 9.27
CA ASN A 135 -11.68 -9.36 8.08
C ASN A 135 -11.56 -10.87 8.32
N LEU A 136 -11.05 -11.28 9.50
CA LEU A 136 -10.99 -12.70 9.87
C LEU A 136 -12.39 -13.34 9.94
N ARG A 137 -13.36 -12.66 10.57
CA ARG A 137 -14.74 -13.13 10.63
C ARG A 137 -15.34 -13.32 9.25
N LEU A 138 -15.08 -12.37 8.34
CA LEU A 138 -15.55 -12.48 6.96
C LEU A 138 -14.94 -13.68 6.25
N ALA A 139 -13.61 -13.86 6.35
CA ALA A 139 -12.93 -14.99 5.73
C ALA A 139 -13.47 -16.33 6.25
N LEU A 140 -13.68 -16.47 7.57
CA LEU A 140 -14.30 -17.64 8.19
C LEU A 140 -15.68 -17.92 7.62
N ALA A 141 -16.56 -16.92 7.59
CA ALA A 141 -17.91 -17.06 7.07
C ALA A 141 -17.91 -17.47 5.59
N LYS A 142 -16.98 -16.96 4.79
CA LYS A 142 -16.83 -17.34 3.37
C LYS A 142 -16.28 -18.74 3.21
N THR A 143 -15.33 -19.18 4.03
CA THR A 143 -14.77 -20.53 4.02
C THR A 143 -15.87 -21.55 4.40
N GLU A 144 -16.68 -21.26 5.41
CA GLU A 144 -17.79 -22.13 5.82
C GLU A 144 -18.88 -22.22 4.74
N ASN A 145 -19.22 -21.08 4.11
CA ASN A 145 -20.24 -21.02 3.07
C ASN A 145 -19.78 -21.54 1.70
N SER A 146 -18.48 -21.65 1.45
CA SER A 146 -17.97 -22.26 0.21
C SER A 146 -18.33 -23.74 0.06
N ASN A 147 -18.74 -24.39 1.16
CA ASN A 147 -19.33 -25.73 1.16
C ASN A 147 -20.84 -25.72 0.88
N TYR A 148 -21.48 -24.55 0.85
CA TYR A 148 -22.89 -24.35 0.51
C TYR A 148 -22.98 -23.54 -0.78
N THR A 149 -23.25 -24.23 -1.85
CA THR A 149 -23.57 -23.84 -3.23
C THR A 149 -24.16 -22.42 -3.40
N ASP A 150 -23.57 -21.65 -4.35
CA ASP A 150 -24.24 -20.73 -5.31
C ASP A 150 -25.48 -19.93 -4.84
N LEU A 151 -25.44 -19.20 -3.75
CA LEU A 151 -26.50 -18.25 -3.45
C LEU A 151 -25.92 -16.91 -2.99
N GLU A 152 -26.11 -15.92 -3.86
CA GLU A 152 -25.89 -14.48 -3.70
C GLU A 152 -24.41 -14.02 -3.72
N GLU A 153 -23.99 -13.53 -4.88
CA GLU A 153 -22.92 -12.55 -4.98
C GLU A 153 -23.28 -11.35 -4.09
N GLN A 154 -22.80 -11.39 -2.86
CA GLN A 154 -22.87 -10.23 -1.99
C GLN A 154 -21.70 -9.34 -2.37
N ASP A 155 -22.01 -8.20 -2.95
CA ASP A 155 -21.02 -7.20 -3.28
C ASP A 155 -20.31 -6.71 -2.01
N TYR A 156 -19.06 -7.10 -1.84
CA TYR A 156 -18.20 -6.59 -0.79
C TYR A 156 -17.24 -5.55 -1.38
N LYS A 157 -16.94 -4.53 -0.62
CA LYS A 157 -15.97 -3.50 -1.01
C LYS A 157 -14.86 -3.40 0.01
N VAL A 158 -13.62 -3.34 -0.48
CA VAL A 158 -12.45 -3.01 0.35
C VAL A 158 -12.50 -1.53 0.70
N VAL A 159 -12.47 -1.24 2.00
CA VAL A 159 -12.45 0.13 2.52
C VAL A 159 -11.22 0.26 3.40
N ARG A 160 -10.42 1.30 3.17
CA ARG A 160 -9.29 1.62 4.03
C ARG A 160 -9.79 2.19 5.36
N ARG A 161 -9.20 1.72 6.47
CA ARG A 161 -9.45 2.22 7.82
C ARG A 161 -8.12 2.61 8.46
N GLY A 162 -7.92 3.89 8.69
CA GLY A 162 -6.64 4.39 9.20
C GLY A 162 -5.53 4.39 8.15
N SER A 163 -4.28 4.37 8.58
CA SER A 163 -3.10 4.52 7.70
C SER A 163 -2.67 3.23 7.00
N SER A 164 -2.94 2.07 7.59
CA SER A 164 -2.38 0.78 7.12
C SER A 164 -3.37 -0.37 7.00
N ASP A 165 -4.58 -0.25 7.55
CA ASP A 165 -5.56 -1.33 7.59
C ASP A 165 -6.59 -1.25 6.47
N TYR A 166 -6.93 -2.39 5.91
CA TYR A 166 -8.03 -2.55 4.97
C TYR A 166 -9.13 -3.42 5.57
N LEU A 167 -10.38 -3.01 5.40
CA LEU A 167 -11.58 -3.69 5.85
C LEU A 167 -12.46 -4.03 4.65
N ILE A 168 -12.99 -5.23 4.61
CA ILE A 168 -13.97 -5.66 3.62
C ILE A 168 -15.36 -5.38 4.18
N ARG A 169 -16.14 -4.57 3.49
CA ARG A 169 -17.53 -4.26 3.87
C ARG A 169 -18.51 -4.74 2.82
N LYS A 170 -19.65 -5.25 3.28
CA LYS A 170 -20.82 -5.51 2.43
C LYS A 170 -21.37 -4.16 1.94
N ILE A 171 -21.63 -4.05 0.63
CA ILE A 171 -22.36 -2.92 0.06
C ILE A 171 -23.85 -3.15 0.29
N PRO A 172 -24.59 -2.18 0.84
CA PRO A 172 -26.03 -2.30 1.05
C PRO A 172 -26.81 -2.30 -0.27
#